data_d772bbb4c5c81bf74678a7a30184036d
#
_entry.id   d772bbb4c5c81bf74678a7a30184036d
#
_cell.length_a   1.000
_cell.length_b   1.000
_cell.length_c   1.000
_cell.angle_alpha   90.00
_cell.angle_beta   90.00
_cell.angle_gamma   90.00
#
_symmetry.space_group_name_H-M   'P 1'
#
loop_
_entity.id
_entity.type
_entity.pdbx_description
1 polymer ?
#
loop_
_entity_poly.entity_id
_entity_poly.type
_entity_poly.pdbx_seq_one_letter_code
_entity_poly.pdbx_strand_id
1 'polypeptide(L)'
;IQLFSEGEQPAYPARTFAELVVPSKNKKLAKNKQDIYLRSIAFDKKTKDVYHFVHSHGVCFESDLVAMRVYFDNRQTIDLYGKINKGLVVEDTQFYPSEEQLAAGSGDDCLWVGNTYGLGALRGWDGTKSLLLTDVKYQEQRVISEGPLRAVVEVVDNGWVPAPGLKPVNATIRYTIYAGHRDFDVEVFFNKNADDYVFSTGLINVKGSTEM
;
A
#
# COMPACT_ATOMS: atom_id res chain seq x y z
N ILE A 1 -26.66 14.93 0.99
CA ILE A 1 -26.55 13.81 1.94
C ILE A 1 -27.13 14.34 3.26
N GLN A 2 -28.15 13.66 3.78
CA GLN A 2 -28.72 13.99 5.08
C GLN A 2 -28.16 12.98 6.09
N LEU A 3 -27.53 13.49 7.15
CA LEU A 3 -27.00 12.66 8.23
C LEU A 3 -28.05 12.58 9.34
N PHE A 4 -28.34 11.38 9.77
CA PHE A 4 -29.23 11.11 10.90
C PHE A 4 -28.41 10.59 12.07
N SER A 5 -28.67 11.08 13.27
CA SER A 5 -28.04 10.62 14.51
C SER A 5 -28.82 9.51 15.20
N GLU A 6 -30.03 9.22 14.72
CA GLU A 6 -30.96 8.26 15.30
C GLU A 6 -31.43 7.26 14.23
N GLY A 7 -31.70 6.03 14.62
CA GLY A 7 -32.16 4.94 13.77
C GLY A 7 -31.21 3.75 13.76
N GLU A 8 -31.66 2.61 13.26
CA GLU A 8 -30.80 1.43 13.03
C GLU A 8 -29.80 1.70 11.92
N GLN A 9 -28.51 1.57 12.24
CA GLN A 9 -27.47 1.63 11.23
C GLN A 9 -27.40 0.26 10.52
N PRO A 10 -27.48 0.22 9.17
CA PRO A 10 -27.33 -1.04 8.46
C PRO A 10 -25.94 -1.61 8.69
N ALA A 11 -25.89 -2.87 9.14
CA ALA A 11 -24.64 -3.62 9.22
C ALA A 11 -24.30 -4.17 7.83
N TYR A 12 -23.13 -3.81 7.31
CA TYR A 12 -22.62 -4.38 6.06
C TYR A 12 -21.53 -5.41 6.38
N PRO A 13 -21.54 -6.58 5.73
CA PRO A 13 -20.41 -7.50 5.85
C PRO A 13 -19.14 -6.81 5.33
N ALA A 14 -18.02 -7.07 5.96
CA ALA A 14 -16.74 -6.54 5.53
C ALA A 14 -16.39 -7.07 4.13
N ARG A 15 -16.15 -6.16 3.20
CA ARG A 15 -15.73 -6.44 1.82
C ARG A 15 -14.47 -5.66 1.43
N THR A 16 -13.93 -4.90 2.37
CA THR A 16 -12.60 -4.28 2.27
C THR A 16 -11.87 -4.47 3.59
N PHE A 17 -10.55 -4.49 3.53
CA PHE A 17 -9.68 -4.59 4.68
C PHE A 17 -8.38 -3.85 4.42
N ALA A 18 -7.71 -3.40 5.46
CA ALA A 18 -6.37 -2.84 5.37
C ALA A 18 -5.60 -3.15 6.65
N GLU A 19 -4.31 -3.41 6.50
CA GLU A 19 -3.43 -3.70 7.62
C GLU A 19 -2.05 -3.08 7.48
N LEU A 20 -1.47 -2.80 8.62
CA LEU A 20 -0.06 -2.49 8.80
C LEU A 20 0.39 -3.27 10.03
N VAL A 21 1.21 -4.30 9.81
CA VAL A 21 1.47 -5.32 10.83
C VAL A 21 2.96 -5.48 11.06
N VAL A 22 3.35 -5.61 12.32
CA VAL A 22 4.71 -6.00 12.71
C VAL A 22 4.68 -7.33 13.46
N PRO A 23 5.69 -8.20 13.26
CA PRO A 23 5.72 -9.49 13.92
C PRO A 23 5.99 -9.34 15.42
N SER A 24 5.22 -10.02 16.24
CA SER A 24 5.51 -10.18 17.66
C SER A 24 6.65 -11.17 17.86
N LYS A 25 7.57 -10.84 18.75
CA LYS A 25 8.62 -11.79 19.18
C LYS A 25 8.13 -12.86 20.15
N ASN A 26 6.86 -12.85 20.53
CA ASN A 26 6.30 -13.80 21.49
C ASN A 26 5.98 -15.15 20.83
N LYS A 27 6.95 -16.05 20.80
CA LYS A 27 6.82 -17.40 20.21
C LYS A 27 5.76 -18.30 20.86
N LYS A 28 5.13 -17.89 21.97
CA LYS A 28 4.08 -18.67 22.64
C LYS A 28 2.70 -18.43 22.04
N LEU A 29 2.53 -17.41 21.24
CA LEU A 29 1.27 -17.11 20.58
C LEU A 29 1.14 -17.90 19.28
N ALA A 30 -0.07 -18.22 18.87
CA ALA A 30 -0.33 -18.75 17.54
C ALA A 30 0.06 -17.71 16.48
N LYS A 31 0.44 -18.16 15.28
CA LYS A 31 0.98 -17.29 14.21
C LYS A 31 0.16 -16.01 14.01
N ASN A 32 -1.13 -16.15 13.83
CA ASN A 32 -2.08 -15.05 13.65
C ASN A 32 -2.35 -14.19 14.90
N LYS A 33 -1.91 -14.65 16.09
CA LYS A 33 -2.01 -13.90 17.36
C LYS A 33 -0.69 -13.30 17.81
N GLN A 34 0.38 -13.52 17.05
CA GLN A 34 1.70 -12.95 17.32
C GLN A 34 1.89 -11.60 16.66
N ASP A 35 0.98 -11.20 15.80
CA ASP A 35 1.08 -9.99 15.03
C ASP A 35 0.54 -8.78 15.80
N ILE A 36 1.19 -7.65 15.61
CA ILE A 36 0.81 -6.37 16.21
C ILE A 36 0.31 -5.47 15.10
N TYR A 37 -0.99 -5.21 15.09
CA TYR A 37 -1.63 -4.31 14.15
C TYR A 37 -1.40 -2.87 14.57
N LEU A 38 -0.90 -2.07 13.65
CA LEU A 38 -0.60 -0.65 13.86
C LEU A 38 -1.49 0.22 12.98
N ARG A 39 -1.85 1.39 13.49
CA ARG A 39 -2.49 2.42 12.67
C ARG A 39 -1.49 3.26 11.89
N SER A 40 -0.29 3.40 12.41
CA SER A 40 0.81 4.06 11.69
C SER A 40 2.15 3.62 12.21
N ILE A 41 3.15 3.73 11.35
CA ILE A 41 4.55 3.59 11.71
C ILE A 41 5.39 4.54 10.85
N ALA A 42 6.37 5.19 11.47
CA ALA A 42 7.28 6.11 10.79
C ALA A 42 8.74 5.75 11.07
N PHE A 43 9.57 5.90 10.06
CA PHE A 43 11.00 5.70 10.14
C PHE A 43 11.76 6.90 9.57
N ASP A 44 12.88 7.25 10.19
CA ASP A 44 13.82 8.18 9.60
C ASP A 44 14.73 7.47 8.58
N LYS A 45 15.34 8.24 7.68
CA LYS A 45 16.21 7.69 6.63
C LYS A 45 17.46 6.94 7.14
N LYS A 46 17.76 7.02 8.43
CA LYS A 46 18.88 6.31 9.03
C LYS A 46 18.50 4.90 9.44
N THR A 47 17.21 4.64 9.58
CA THR A 47 16.71 3.31 9.93
C THR A 47 16.98 2.36 8.76
N LYS A 48 17.70 1.29 9.05
CA LYS A 48 18.02 0.27 8.08
C LYS A 48 16.96 -0.81 8.09
N ASP A 49 16.74 -1.40 6.93
CA ASP A 49 15.96 -2.62 6.78
C ASP A 49 14.48 -2.52 7.22
N VAL A 50 13.87 -1.37 6.96
CA VAL A 50 12.44 -1.14 7.21
C VAL A 50 11.58 -2.17 6.46
N TYR A 51 12.01 -2.55 5.27
CA TYR A 51 11.36 -3.54 4.41
C TYR A 51 11.10 -4.88 5.10
N HIS A 52 12.03 -5.37 5.95
CA HIS A 52 11.85 -6.62 6.68
C HIS A 52 11.25 -6.43 8.08
N PHE A 53 11.07 -5.20 8.52
CA PHE A 53 10.50 -4.91 9.82
C PHE A 53 8.98 -5.07 9.85
N VAL A 54 8.31 -4.80 8.73
CA VAL A 54 6.86 -4.85 8.57
C VAL A 54 6.49 -6.14 7.83
N HIS A 55 5.43 -6.80 8.27
CA HIS A 55 4.83 -7.92 7.52
C HIS A 55 4.46 -7.47 6.11
N SER A 56 4.51 -8.39 5.17
CA SER A 56 4.19 -8.13 3.76
C SER A 56 5.00 -6.98 3.16
N HIS A 57 6.09 -6.56 3.86
CA HIS A 57 7.00 -5.49 3.46
C HIS A 57 6.36 -4.10 3.31
N GLY A 58 5.19 -3.88 3.87
CA GLY A 58 4.50 -2.60 3.86
C GLY A 58 3.01 -2.70 4.14
N VAL A 59 2.32 -1.57 4.03
CA VAL A 59 0.87 -1.50 4.22
C VAL A 59 0.15 -2.27 3.13
N CYS A 60 -0.83 -3.08 3.54
CA CYS A 60 -1.70 -3.84 2.66
C CYS A 60 -3.12 -3.29 2.71
N PHE A 61 -3.82 -3.36 1.58
CA PHE A 61 -5.24 -3.00 1.47
C PHE A 61 -5.91 -3.85 0.39
N GLU A 62 -7.15 -4.23 0.63
CA GLU A 62 -7.86 -5.14 -0.27
C GLU A 62 -9.35 -4.82 -0.38
N SER A 63 -9.90 -5.16 -1.53
CA SER A 63 -11.33 -5.42 -1.73
C SER A 63 -11.58 -6.93 -1.71
N ASP A 64 -12.84 -7.33 -1.80
CA ASP A 64 -13.21 -8.73 -2.01
C ASP A 64 -12.73 -9.32 -3.35
N LEU A 65 -12.14 -8.52 -4.25
CA LEU A 65 -11.71 -8.95 -5.60
C LEU A 65 -10.20 -8.95 -5.83
N VAL A 66 -9.45 -8.16 -5.07
CA VAL A 66 -8.00 -7.95 -5.28
C VAL A 66 -7.37 -7.40 -4.02
N ALA A 67 -6.07 -7.66 -3.83
CA ALA A 67 -5.31 -7.00 -2.78
C ALA A 67 -4.06 -6.31 -3.34
N MET A 68 -3.64 -5.27 -2.66
CA MET A 68 -2.46 -4.46 -2.96
C MET A 68 -1.59 -4.34 -1.72
N ARG A 69 -0.29 -4.16 -1.94
CA ARG A 69 0.63 -3.66 -0.92
C ARG A 69 1.48 -2.53 -1.47
N VAL A 70 1.88 -1.62 -0.60
CA VAL A 70 2.87 -0.57 -0.93
C VAL A 70 4.13 -0.85 -0.15
N TYR A 71 5.24 -1.12 -0.83
CA TYR A 71 6.51 -1.41 -0.18
C TYR A 71 6.97 -0.25 0.70
N PHE A 72 7.40 -0.58 1.92
CA PHE A 72 7.91 0.40 2.87
C PHE A 72 9.42 0.59 2.73
N ASP A 73 9.83 1.11 1.60
CA ASP A 73 11.21 1.44 1.28
C ASP A 73 11.27 2.58 0.25
N ASN A 74 12.47 2.85 -0.28
CA ASN A 74 12.67 3.90 -1.28
C ASN A 74 12.03 3.61 -2.64
N ARG A 75 11.49 2.43 -2.85
CA ARG A 75 10.77 2.06 -4.07
C ARG A 75 9.32 2.51 -4.00
N GLN A 76 8.67 2.29 -2.87
CA GLN A 76 7.23 2.47 -2.65
C GLN A 76 6.39 1.90 -3.81
N THR A 77 6.92 0.84 -4.41
CA THR A 77 6.27 0.17 -5.54
C THR A 77 4.97 -0.45 -5.06
N ILE A 78 3.93 -0.35 -5.87
CA ILE A 78 2.64 -0.96 -5.59
C ILE A 78 2.63 -2.35 -6.22
N ASP A 79 2.33 -3.34 -5.41
CA ASP A 79 2.30 -4.74 -5.78
C ASP A 79 0.88 -5.30 -5.74
N LEU A 80 0.64 -6.37 -6.50
CA LEU A 80 -0.68 -6.94 -6.72
C LEU A 80 -0.75 -8.38 -6.25
N TYR A 81 -1.77 -8.66 -5.44
CA TYR A 81 -2.20 -10.01 -5.10
C TYR A 81 -3.50 -10.35 -5.85
N GLY A 82 -3.42 -11.29 -6.75
CA GLY A 82 -4.55 -11.78 -7.54
C GLY A 82 -5.35 -12.83 -6.77
N LYS A 83 -6.67 -12.65 -6.67
CA LYS A 83 -7.57 -13.58 -5.99
C LYS A 83 -8.29 -14.50 -6.98
N ILE A 84 -8.41 -15.77 -6.66
CA ILE A 84 -9.21 -16.74 -7.42
C ILE A 84 -10.67 -16.63 -6.97
N ASN A 85 -10.91 -16.75 -5.67
CA ASN A 85 -12.24 -16.61 -5.07
C ASN A 85 -12.44 -15.20 -4.50
N LYS A 86 -13.69 -14.73 -4.52
CA LYS A 86 -14.06 -13.48 -3.84
C LYS A 86 -13.95 -13.66 -2.34
N GLY A 87 -13.37 -12.68 -1.67
CA GLY A 87 -13.26 -12.65 -0.22
C GLY A 87 -12.07 -11.83 0.26
N LEU A 88 -11.95 -11.63 1.55
CA LEU A 88 -10.80 -11.03 2.19
C LEU A 88 -9.81 -12.13 2.52
N VAL A 89 -8.54 -11.95 2.19
CA VAL A 89 -7.51 -12.99 2.31
C VAL A 89 -6.20 -12.48 2.93
N VAL A 90 -5.99 -11.16 2.97
CA VAL A 90 -4.69 -10.59 3.37
C VAL A 90 -4.35 -10.91 4.82
N GLU A 91 -5.31 -10.82 5.73
CA GLU A 91 -5.12 -11.13 7.15
C GLU A 91 -4.61 -12.57 7.37
N ASP A 92 -5.14 -13.52 6.59
CA ASP A 92 -4.78 -14.94 6.71
C ASP A 92 -3.51 -15.31 5.94
N THR A 93 -3.32 -14.74 4.74
CA THR A 93 -2.21 -15.09 3.85
C THR A 93 -0.97 -14.24 4.07
N GLN A 94 -1.15 -12.99 4.52
CA GLN A 94 -0.08 -12.00 4.65
C GLN A 94 0.77 -11.88 3.37
N PHE A 95 0.11 -11.91 2.19
CA PHE A 95 0.72 -11.95 0.86
C PHE A 95 1.53 -13.21 0.52
N TYR A 96 1.61 -14.20 1.42
CA TYR A 96 2.38 -15.43 1.24
C TYR A 96 1.54 -16.64 1.65
N PRO A 97 0.62 -17.07 0.76
CA PRO A 97 -0.30 -18.15 1.05
C PRO A 97 0.42 -19.48 1.22
N SER A 98 -0.11 -20.34 2.07
CA SER A 98 0.28 -21.74 2.14
C SER A 98 -0.28 -22.54 0.96
N GLU A 99 0.23 -23.75 0.71
CA GLU A 99 -0.31 -24.64 -0.32
C GLU A 99 -1.80 -24.93 -0.11
N GLU A 100 -2.24 -25.06 1.16
CA GLU A 100 -3.64 -25.27 1.50
C GLU A 100 -4.51 -24.05 1.14
N GLN A 101 -4.01 -22.83 1.42
CA GLN A 101 -4.70 -21.60 1.06
C GLN A 101 -4.76 -21.42 -0.46
N LEU A 102 -3.68 -21.73 -1.18
CA LEU A 102 -3.68 -21.75 -2.66
C LEU A 102 -4.70 -22.72 -3.21
N ALA A 103 -4.74 -23.95 -2.69
CA ALA A 103 -5.72 -24.97 -3.09
C ALA A 103 -7.16 -24.54 -2.78
N ALA A 104 -7.37 -23.76 -1.71
CA ALA A 104 -8.66 -23.19 -1.35
C ALA A 104 -9.05 -21.97 -2.19
N GLY A 105 -8.18 -21.50 -3.08
CA GLY A 105 -8.47 -20.39 -4.00
C GLY A 105 -8.23 -19.01 -3.43
N SER A 106 -7.33 -18.87 -2.45
CA SER A 106 -6.92 -17.56 -1.92
C SER A 106 -6.32 -16.65 -3.01
N GLY A 107 -5.69 -17.24 -4.02
CA GLY A 107 -4.85 -16.51 -4.97
C GLY A 107 -3.41 -16.37 -4.47
N ASP A 108 -2.62 -15.51 -5.12
CA ASP A 108 -1.19 -15.36 -4.85
C ASP A 108 -0.69 -13.96 -5.25
N ASP A 109 0.53 -13.63 -4.78
CA ASP A 109 1.35 -12.56 -5.34
C ASP A 109 1.63 -12.85 -6.81
N CYS A 110 1.19 -11.98 -7.70
CA CYS A 110 1.21 -12.24 -9.13
C CYS A 110 2.10 -11.28 -9.94
N LEU A 111 2.83 -10.37 -9.28
CA LEU A 111 3.73 -9.43 -9.94
C LEU A 111 5.13 -9.40 -9.33
N TRP A 112 6.16 -9.53 -10.17
CA TRP A 112 7.56 -9.27 -9.81
C TRP A 112 7.92 -7.82 -10.08
N VAL A 113 7.50 -6.92 -9.20
CA VAL A 113 7.54 -5.47 -9.45
C VAL A 113 8.94 -4.84 -9.38
N GLY A 114 9.85 -5.39 -8.58
CA GLY A 114 11.23 -4.89 -8.47
C GLY A 114 11.33 -3.38 -8.24
N ASN A 115 12.12 -2.70 -9.06
CA ASN A 115 12.28 -1.24 -9.02
C ASN A 115 11.34 -0.49 -9.97
N THR A 116 10.36 -1.16 -10.57
CA THR A 116 9.36 -0.53 -11.43
C THR A 116 8.37 0.30 -10.62
N TYR A 117 7.42 0.92 -11.29
CA TYR A 117 6.30 1.62 -10.62
C TYR A 117 5.26 0.65 -10.03
N GLY A 118 5.32 -0.66 -10.41
CA GLY A 118 4.24 -1.59 -10.12
C GLY A 118 2.93 -1.08 -10.72
N LEU A 119 1.96 -0.80 -9.88
CA LEU A 119 0.64 -0.28 -10.29
C LEU A 119 0.48 1.21 -9.97
N GLY A 120 1.42 2.05 -10.41
CA GLY A 120 1.23 3.50 -10.33
C GLY A 120 1.95 4.21 -9.18
N ALA A 121 3.07 3.66 -8.69
CA ALA A 121 3.87 4.34 -7.67
C ALA A 121 4.32 5.74 -8.11
N LEU A 122 4.29 6.70 -7.20
CA LEU A 122 4.81 8.05 -7.45
C LEU A 122 6.33 8.06 -7.39
N ARG A 123 6.97 8.77 -8.33
CA ARG A 123 8.41 8.97 -8.41
C ARG A 123 8.75 10.44 -8.70
N GLY A 124 9.96 10.84 -8.34
CA GLY A 124 10.56 12.05 -8.88
C GLY A 124 10.97 11.86 -10.34
N TRP A 125 11.24 12.97 -11.04
CA TRP A 125 11.72 13.00 -12.41
C TRP A 125 12.84 14.01 -12.56
N ASP A 126 13.97 13.62 -13.14
CA ASP A 126 15.15 14.49 -13.32
C ASP A 126 15.25 15.15 -14.71
N GLY A 127 14.21 15.00 -15.53
CA GLY A 127 14.18 15.42 -16.91
C GLY A 127 14.44 14.28 -17.91
N THR A 128 14.99 13.16 -17.46
CA THR A 128 15.37 12.03 -18.32
C THR A 128 14.88 10.67 -17.81
N LYS A 129 14.82 10.49 -16.50
CA LYS A 129 14.43 9.22 -15.86
C LYS A 129 13.70 9.43 -14.56
N SER A 130 12.99 8.41 -14.15
CA SER A 130 12.36 8.34 -12.83
C SER A 130 13.41 8.11 -11.73
N LEU A 131 13.16 8.70 -10.57
CA LEU A 131 14.02 8.61 -9.40
C LEU A 131 13.29 7.93 -8.25
N LEU A 132 13.96 6.96 -7.61
CA LEU A 132 13.48 6.36 -6.37
C LEU A 132 13.48 7.41 -5.24
N LEU A 133 12.67 7.18 -4.21
CA LEU A 133 12.53 8.07 -3.06
C LEU A 133 13.71 7.92 -2.07
N THR A 134 14.91 8.14 -2.54
CA THR A 134 16.15 7.95 -1.74
C THR A 134 16.49 9.14 -0.86
N ASP A 135 16.03 10.34 -1.21
CA ASP A 135 16.24 11.55 -0.42
C ASP A 135 14.94 12.00 0.26
N VAL A 136 14.55 11.22 1.26
CA VAL A 136 13.39 11.47 2.13
C VAL A 136 13.88 11.50 3.58
N LYS A 137 13.40 12.46 4.36
CA LYS A 137 13.81 12.62 5.76
C LYS A 137 13.16 11.60 6.68
N TYR A 138 11.84 11.42 6.52
CA TYR A 138 11.00 10.45 7.22
C TYR A 138 10.01 9.86 6.24
N GLN A 139 9.82 8.55 6.34
CA GLN A 139 8.74 7.83 5.66
C GLN A 139 7.77 7.29 6.69
N GLU A 140 6.48 7.38 6.40
CA GLU A 140 5.42 6.84 7.24
C GLU A 140 4.41 6.11 6.39
N GLN A 141 3.85 5.03 6.93
CA GLN A 141 2.67 4.37 6.38
C GLN A 141 1.57 4.34 7.43
N ARG A 142 0.31 4.47 6.98
CA ARG A 142 -0.86 4.56 7.84
C ARG A 142 -2.04 3.78 7.27
N VAL A 143 -2.83 3.19 8.17
CA VAL A 143 -4.18 2.72 7.89
C VAL A 143 -5.15 3.79 8.41
N ILE A 144 -5.83 4.47 7.49
CA ILE A 144 -6.78 5.54 7.80
C ILE A 144 -8.17 4.97 8.08
N SER A 145 -8.59 4.00 7.24
CA SER A 145 -9.90 3.37 7.35
C SER A 145 -9.83 1.93 6.84
N GLU A 146 -10.53 1.05 7.53
CA GLU A 146 -10.76 -0.35 7.17
C GLU A 146 -12.25 -0.71 7.27
N GLY A 147 -13.09 0.21 6.81
CA GLY A 147 -14.54 0.02 6.88
C GLY A 147 -15.03 -1.09 5.94
N PRO A 148 -16.31 -1.54 6.11
CA PRO A 148 -16.82 -2.70 5.36
C PRO A 148 -16.90 -2.47 3.85
N LEU A 149 -16.98 -1.22 3.39
CA LEU A 149 -17.19 -0.88 1.98
C LEU A 149 -16.04 -0.09 1.36
N ARG A 150 -15.09 0.39 2.17
CA ARG A 150 -13.94 1.19 1.72
C ARG A 150 -12.77 1.03 2.67
N ALA A 151 -11.60 0.74 2.15
CA ALA A 151 -10.34 0.83 2.86
C ALA A 151 -9.50 1.99 2.32
N VAL A 152 -8.82 2.71 3.22
CA VAL A 152 -7.97 3.85 2.90
C VAL A 152 -6.64 3.70 3.63
N VAL A 153 -5.55 3.78 2.87
CA VAL A 153 -4.19 3.80 3.41
C VAL A 153 -3.42 5.00 2.89
N GLU A 154 -2.41 5.43 3.63
CA GLU A 154 -1.54 6.53 3.22
C GLU A 154 -0.07 6.16 3.35
N VAL A 155 0.71 6.68 2.42
CA VAL A 155 2.17 6.76 2.51
C VAL A 155 2.55 8.23 2.60
N VAL A 156 3.45 8.55 3.53
CA VAL A 156 3.88 9.94 3.78
C VAL A 156 5.38 10.04 3.66
N ASP A 157 5.83 10.95 2.80
CA ASP A 157 7.23 11.26 2.57
C ASP A 157 7.52 12.68 3.03
N ASN A 158 8.11 12.80 4.20
CA ASN A 158 8.47 14.10 4.76
C ASN A 158 9.90 14.49 4.38
N GLY A 159 10.05 15.73 3.90
CA GLY A 159 11.34 16.27 3.49
C GLY A 159 11.91 15.57 2.26
N TRP A 160 11.04 15.10 1.36
CA TRP A 160 11.43 14.47 0.10
C TRP A 160 12.00 15.49 -0.88
N VAL A 161 13.16 15.19 -1.45
CA VAL A 161 13.78 15.92 -2.56
C VAL A 161 13.54 15.10 -3.84
N PRO A 162 12.52 15.45 -4.66
CA PRO A 162 12.12 14.62 -5.80
C PRO A 162 13.16 14.51 -6.91
N ALA A 163 13.99 15.54 -7.08
CA ALA A 163 15.11 15.52 -8.01
C ALA A 163 16.25 16.41 -7.51
N PRO A 164 17.50 16.17 -7.97
CA PRO A 164 18.65 16.98 -7.58
C PRO A 164 18.45 18.47 -7.83
N GLY A 165 18.79 19.30 -6.84
CA GLY A 165 18.66 20.77 -6.92
C GLY A 165 17.28 21.31 -6.55
N LEU A 166 16.26 20.48 -6.36
CA LEU A 166 14.95 20.90 -5.88
C LEU A 166 14.94 21.09 -4.36
N LYS A 167 14.04 21.94 -3.90
CA LYS A 167 13.77 22.10 -2.46
C LYS A 167 12.95 20.93 -1.93
N PRO A 168 13.12 20.53 -0.66
CA PRO A 168 12.30 19.46 -0.09
C PRO A 168 10.81 19.80 -0.10
N VAL A 169 9.97 18.79 -0.30
CA VAL A 169 8.52 18.84 -0.20
C VAL A 169 8.04 17.70 0.70
N ASN A 170 6.90 17.88 1.38
CA ASN A 170 6.23 16.76 2.02
C ASN A 170 5.11 16.30 1.10
N ALA A 171 5.08 15.01 0.84
CA ALA A 171 4.04 14.36 0.04
C ALA A 171 3.24 13.38 0.92
N THR A 172 1.93 13.34 0.72
CA THR A 172 1.05 12.29 1.23
C THR A 172 0.38 11.66 0.03
N ILE A 173 0.58 10.36 -0.15
CA ILE A 173 -0.06 9.58 -1.20
C ILE A 173 -1.14 8.74 -0.53
N ARG A 174 -2.39 8.96 -0.89
CA ARG A 174 -3.54 8.24 -0.38
C ARG A 174 -4.03 7.25 -1.41
N TYR A 175 -4.24 6.04 -0.99
CA TYR A 175 -4.82 4.95 -1.78
C TYR A 175 -6.17 4.58 -1.19
N THR A 176 -7.20 4.54 -2.02
CA THR A 176 -8.57 4.19 -1.62
C THR A 176 -9.09 3.06 -2.49
N ILE A 177 -9.46 1.95 -1.87
CA ILE A 177 -10.10 0.82 -2.55
C ILE A 177 -11.52 0.62 -2.03
N TYR A 178 -12.44 0.29 -2.95
CA TYR A 178 -13.86 0.07 -2.62
C TYR A 178 -14.26 -1.39 -2.77
N ALA A 179 -15.27 -1.78 -2.01
CA ALA A 179 -15.89 -3.10 -2.11
C ALA A 179 -16.38 -3.37 -3.54
N GLY A 180 -16.03 -4.53 -4.10
CA GLY A 180 -16.41 -4.91 -5.45
C GLY A 180 -15.60 -4.27 -6.57
N HIS A 181 -14.55 -3.50 -6.25
CA HIS A 181 -13.63 -2.89 -7.21
C HIS A 181 -12.31 -3.65 -7.31
N ARG A 182 -11.68 -3.62 -8.50
CA ARG A 182 -10.31 -4.06 -8.75
C ARG A 182 -9.35 -2.90 -8.95
N ASP A 183 -9.90 -1.72 -9.18
CA ASP A 183 -9.20 -0.45 -9.25
C ASP A 183 -9.16 0.21 -7.87
N PHE A 184 -8.26 1.15 -7.71
CA PHE A 184 -8.14 2.00 -6.53
C PHE A 184 -7.81 3.43 -6.94
N ASP A 185 -8.30 4.37 -6.17
CA ASP A 185 -7.99 5.79 -6.36
C ASP A 185 -6.63 6.10 -5.75
N VAL A 186 -5.88 6.98 -6.42
CA VAL A 186 -4.62 7.54 -5.92
C VAL A 186 -4.73 9.06 -5.88
N GLU A 187 -4.60 9.61 -4.69
CA GLU A 187 -4.57 11.05 -4.47
C GLU A 187 -3.21 11.47 -3.91
N VAL A 188 -2.63 12.54 -4.44
CA VAL A 188 -1.34 13.05 -3.97
C VAL A 188 -1.52 14.46 -3.42
N PHE A 189 -1.11 14.65 -2.18
CA PHE A 189 -1.18 15.94 -1.49
C PHE A 189 0.23 16.43 -1.17
N PHE A 190 0.50 17.69 -1.48
CA PHE A 190 1.74 18.35 -1.12
C PHE A 190 1.50 19.44 -0.08
N ASN A 191 2.47 19.64 0.83
CA ASN A 191 2.39 20.67 1.87
C ASN A 191 2.60 22.10 1.35
N LYS A 192 2.93 22.26 0.06
CA LYS A 192 3.16 23.55 -0.61
C LYS A 192 2.85 23.42 -2.10
N ASN A 193 2.83 24.54 -2.81
CA ASN A 193 2.76 24.52 -4.26
C ASN A 193 3.91 23.71 -4.87
N ALA A 194 3.59 22.82 -5.78
CA ALA A 194 4.50 21.88 -6.45
C ALA A 194 4.58 22.10 -7.97
N ASP A 195 4.15 23.26 -8.49
CA ASP A 195 4.12 23.57 -9.94
C ASP A 195 5.52 23.51 -10.58
N ASP A 196 6.56 23.81 -9.81
CA ASP A 196 7.97 23.75 -10.29
C ASP A 196 8.56 22.33 -10.24
N TYR A 197 7.79 21.34 -9.82
CA TYR A 197 8.25 19.95 -9.67
C TYR A 197 7.68 19.07 -10.78
N VAL A 198 8.50 18.14 -11.27
CA VAL A 198 8.03 17.13 -12.21
C VAL A 198 8.06 15.77 -11.50
N PHE A 199 6.94 15.09 -11.58
CA PHE A 199 6.76 13.76 -11.03
C PHE A 199 6.48 12.78 -12.16
N SER A 200 6.66 11.51 -11.87
CA SER A 200 6.38 10.44 -12.81
C SER A 200 5.63 9.30 -12.11
N THR A 201 4.80 8.64 -12.87
CA THR A 201 4.12 7.41 -12.50
C THR A 201 4.00 6.53 -13.72
N GLY A 202 3.62 5.27 -13.54
CA GLY A 202 3.46 4.33 -14.66
C GLY A 202 3.06 2.95 -14.18
N LEU A 203 2.82 2.06 -15.12
CA LEU A 203 2.51 0.66 -14.87
C LEU A 203 3.70 -0.21 -15.22
N ILE A 204 3.86 -1.30 -14.51
CA ILE A 204 4.83 -2.33 -14.88
C ILE A 204 4.48 -2.92 -16.23
N ASN A 205 5.46 -3.01 -17.11
CA ASN A 205 5.31 -3.75 -18.37
C ASN A 205 5.59 -5.23 -18.10
N VAL A 206 4.54 -6.05 -18.09
CA VAL A 206 4.63 -7.49 -17.85
C VAL A 206 4.97 -8.19 -19.17
N LYS A 207 6.05 -9.00 -19.15
CA LYS A 207 6.45 -9.77 -20.34
C LYS A 207 5.30 -10.63 -20.88
N GLY A 208 4.98 -10.46 -22.14
CA GLY A 208 3.88 -11.16 -22.82
C GLY A 208 2.54 -10.44 -22.74
N SER A 209 2.44 -9.28 -22.10
CA SER A 209 1.29 -8.40 -22.23
C SER A 209 1.36 -7.63 -23.54
N THR A 210 0.19 -7.29 -24.09
CA THR A 210 0.05 -6.40 -25.25
C THR A 210 -0.63 -5.11 -24.80
N GLU A 211 -0.12 -3.99 -25.23
CA GLU A 211 -0.81 -2.70 -25.07
C GLU A 211 -2.03 -2.70 -26.03
N MET A 212 -3.18 -2.28 -25.52
CA MET A 212 -4.42 -2.12 -26.30
C MET A 212 -4.66 -0.66 -26.59
#